data_e000648db672780224669b498b5fafd8
#
_entry.id   e000648db672780224669b498b5fafd8
#
_cell.length_a   1.000
_cell.length_b   1.000
_cell.length_c   1.000
_cell.angle_alpha   90.00
_cell.angle_beta   90.00
_cell.angle_gamma   90.00
#
_symmetry.space_group_name_H-M   'P 1'
#
loop_
_entity.id
_entity.type
_entity.pdbx_description
1 polymer ?
#
loop_
_entity_poly.entity_id
_entity_poly.type
_entity_poly.pdbx_seq_one_letter_code
_entity_poly.pdbx_strand_id
1 'polypeptide(L)'
;MDNVKAKTVIRQLISLLPIDVHQRLLFDHYTKKLTTMKAIMLFINAQLKQWSSYGEMEIALRAEPKLQQLLQLESISGSQLSRKLDQIPTELLEWMFQHLASQTQQRACHQGQSGKLHIIDSSSIRLPLQLGSWAKMSNKSSGVKMHLRLVVTAPDKLFPDAMIPSSLNVGDRAGAVELVVPSDAIYVMDRGYDDYARMDQWVQDNIQFVIRMRDRALATVIEEYPVPEGSNITRDAKVCVGSSFRSMEHSVRLVEFYDEQERTYRIFTSVWDKTAEEIAQIYKNRWLIELYFKWLKQHLRLKKLHSHKPQAIWNQLFLALITALLVEHIRHSTQTAKTNWQVLRILREYLYRSWRSFRIELDRKPSRSSPGRRPGSGPKVLSVRTMVGIIKPSKFKE
;
A
#
# COMPACT_ATOMS: atom_id res chain seq x y z
N MET A 1 -36.63 -13.83 -21.52
CA MET A 1 -36.36 -12.46 -20.98
C MET A 1 -35.78 -12.63 -19.62
N ASP A 2 -34.46 -12.75 -19.53
CA ASP A 2 -33.77 -12.98 -18.28
C ASP A 2 -33.78 -11.75 -17.42
N ASN A 3 -34.44 -11.91 -16.27
CA ASN A 3 -34.56 -10.90 -15.22
C ASN A 3 -33.21 -10.75 -14.52
N VAL A 4 -32.26 -10.04 -15.15
CA VAL A 4 -30.97 -9.69 -14.56
C VAL A 4 -31.28 -8.74 -13.39
N LYS A 5 -31.51 -9.30 -12.20
CA LYS A 5 -31.59 -8.52 -10.97
C LYS A 5 -30.38 -7.64 -10.89
N ALA A 6 -30.58 -6.32 -10.99
CA ALA A 6 -29.51 -5.32 -11.04
C ALA A 6 -28.58 -5.54 -9.85
N LYS A 7 -27.36 -6.04 -10.10
CA LYS A 7 -26.38 -6.34 -9.04
C LYS A 7 -26.04 -5.03 -8.32
N THR A 8 -26.11 -5.03 -6.99
CA THR A 8 -25.66 -3.89 -6.18
C THR A 8 -24.14 -3.77 -6.24
N VAL A 9 -23.60 -2.58 -5.95
CA VAL A 9 -22.16 -2.31 -5.96
C VAL A 9 -21.43 -3.27 -5.02
N ILE A 10 -21.94 -3.45 -3.81
CA ILE A 10 -21.33 -4.38 -2.82
C ILE A 10 -21.31 -5.83 -3.33
N ARG A 11 -22.31 -6.29 -4.04
CA ARG A 11 -22.30 -7.65 -4.63
C ARG A 11 -21.27 -7.78 -5.76
N GLN A 12 -21.04 -6.73 -6.53
CA GLN A 12 -19.98 -6.69 -7.54
C GLN A 12 -18.58 -6.76 -6.88
N LEU A 13 -18.36 -5.99 -5.81
CA LEU A 13 -17.10 -6.04 -5.05
C LEU A 13 -16.83 -7.44 -4.49
N ILE A 14 -17.83 -8.02 -3.83
CA ILE A 14 -17.70 -9.34 -3.20
C ILE A 14 -17.47 -10.44 -4.24
N SER A 15 -18.04 -10.33 -5.45
CA SER A 15 -17.81 -11.32 -6.50
C SER A 15 -16.37 -11.35 -7.03
N LEU A 16 -15.52 -10.39 -6.66
CA LEU A 16 -14.10 -10.40 -6.95
C LEU A 16 -13.30 -11.24 -5.94
N LEU A 17 -13.88 -11.51 -4.77
CA LEU A 17 -13.22 -12.34 -3.76
C LEU A 17 -13.33 -13.82 -4.16
N PRO A 18 -12.28 -14.63 -3.94
CA PRO A 18 -12.25 -16.04 -4.28
C PRO A 18 -13.07 -16.88 -3.27
N ILE A 19 -14.39 -16.79 -3.35
CA ILE A 19 -15.32 -17.37 -2.36
C ILE A 19 -15.33 -18.90 -2.41
N ASP A 20 -15.15 -19.49 -3.59
CA ASP A 20 -15.26 -20.96 -3.79
C ASP A 20 -14.20 -21.75 -3.01
N VAL A 21 -13.02 -21.18 -2.77
CA VAL A 21 -11.96 -21.82 -1.99
C VAL A 21 -12.36 -21.87 -0.50
N HIS A 22 -13.05 -20.84 0.01
CA HIS A 22 -13.50 -20.83 1.39
C HIS A 22 -14.47 -21.98 1.68
N GLN A 23 -15.37 -22.34 0.76
CA GLN A 23 -16.31 -23.44 0.91
C GLN A 23 -15.61 -24.79 1.05
N ARG A 24 -14.41 -24.96 0.47
CA ARG A 24 -13.62 -26.19 0.53
C ARG A 24 -12.82 -26.34 1.83
N LEU A 25 -12.60 -25.26 2.57
CA LEU A 25 -11.67 -25.25 3.70
C LEU A 25 -12.33 -25.52 5.06
N LEU A 26 -13.64 -25.78 5.14
CA LEU A 26 -14.39 -26.20 6.35
C LEU A 26 -14.17 -25.34 7.62
N PHE A 27 -13.76 -24.08 7.47
CA PHE A 27 -13.46 -23.19 8.62
C PHE A 27 -14.67 -22.92 9.52
N ASP A 28 -15.86 -23.20 9.05
CA ASP A 28 -17.11 -22.85 9.73
C ASP A 28 -17.93 -24.07 10.17
N HIS A 29 -17.31 -25.23 10.35
CA HIS A 29 -18.00 -26.51 10.59
C HIS A 29 -19.07 -26.44 11.71
N TYR A 30 -18.83 -25.69 12.80
CA TYR A 30 -19.79 -25.50 13.87
C TYR A 30 -20.39 -24.09 13.95
N THR A 31 -20.18 -23.25 12.91
CA THR A 31 -20.62 -21.86 12.92
C THR A 31 -22.07 -21.72 12.50
N LYS A 32 -22.97 -21.36 13.44
CA LYS A 32 -24.42 -21.25 13.15
C LYS A 32 -24.80 -19.96 12.40
N LYS A 33 -24.26 -18.81 12.78
CA LYS A 33 -24.70 -17.49 12.26
C LYS A 33 -23.62 -16.75 11.50
N LEU A 34 -22.47 -16.44 12.12
CA LEU A 34 -21.43 -15.60 11.57
C LEU A 34 -20.32 -16.46 10.96
N THR A 35 -20.52 -16.90 9.72
CA THR A 35 -19.48 -17.62 8.98
C THR A 35 -18.29 -16.71 8.67
N THR A 36 -17.14 -17.29 8.38
CA THR A 36 -15.92 -16.55 8.07
C THR A 36 -16.13 -15.59 6.90
N MET A 37 -16.80 -16.01 5.83
CA MET A 37 -17.10 -15.13 4.70
C MET A 37 -18.07 -14.00 5.04
N LYS A 38 -19.13 -14.27 5.84
CA LYS A 38 -20.02 -13.20 6.30
C LYS A 38 -19.27 -12.16 7.13
N ALA A 39 -18.34 -12.61 7.97
CA ALA A 39 -17.48 -11.73 8.76
C ALA A 39 -16.54 -10.90 7.87
N ILE A 40 -15.83 -11.52 6.92
CA ILE A 40 -14.95 -10.82 5.97
C ILE A 40 -15.76 -9.76 5.20
N MET A 41 -16.93 -10.11 4.66
CA MET A 41 -17.79 -9.17 3.95
C MET A 41 -18.24 -8.00 4.84
N LEU A 42 -18.59 -8.28 6.12
CA LEU A 42 -18.97 -7.24 7.06
C LEU A 42 -17.79 -6.32 7.42
N PHE A 43 -16.59 -6.87 7.63
CA PHE A 43 -15.40 -6.07 7.91
C PHE A 43 -14.95 -5.23 6.70
N ILE A 44 -15.02 -5.74 5.49
CA ILE A 44 -14.78 -4.94 4.26
C ILE A 44 -15.80 -3.79 4.19
N ASN A 45 -17.07 -4.08 4.48
CA ASN A 45 -18.11 -3.05 4.54
C ASN A 45 -17.78 -2.00 5.61
N ALA A 46 -17.34 -2.42 6.79
CA ALA A 46 -16.91 -1.53 7.87
C ALA A 46 -15.73 -0.64 7.46
N GLN A 47 -14.74 -1.16 6.73
CA GLN A 47 -13.64 -0.39 6.18
C GLN A 47 -14.15 0.65 5.16
N LEU A 48 -15.00 0.26 4.23
CA LEU A 48 -15.59 1.15 3.24
C LEU A 48 -16.44 2.26 3.90
N LYS A 49 -17.27 1.91 4.86
CA LYS A 49 -18.16 2.86 5.60
C LYS A 49 -17.46 3.57 6.75
N GLN A 50 -16.21 3.24 7.04
CA GLN A 50 -15.41 3.81 8.14
C GLN A 50 -16.04 3.62 9.54
N TRP A 51 -16.69 2.49 9.80
CA TRP A 51 -17.18 2.20 11.15
C TRP A 51 -16.01 2.02 12.10
N SER A 52 -16.09 2.67 13.26
CA SER A 52 -14.97 2.83 14.18
C SER A 52 -14.97 1.81 15.33
N SER A 53 -16.03 1.05 15.46
CA SER A 53 -16.21 0.09 16.56
C SER A 53 -17.11 -1.08 16.17
N TYR A 54 -17.00 -2.17 16.91
CA TYR A 54 -17.91 -3.31 16.77
C TYR A 54 -19.37 -2.92 17.07
N GLY A 55 -19.61 -1.96 17.99
CA GLY A 55 -20.93 -1.44 18.26
C GLY A 55 -21.55 -0.71 17.07
N GLU A 56 -20.76 0.11 16.35
CA GLU A 56 -21.22 0.72 15.10
C GLU A 56 -21.55 -0.33 14.03
N MET A 57 -20.73 -1.39 13.90
CA MET A 57 -21.01 -2.49 12.97
C MET A 57 -22.31 -3.21 13.32
N GLU A 58 -22.56 -3.44 14.60
CA GLU A 58 -23.78 -4.06 15.10
C GLU A 58 -25.02 -3.21 14.80
N ILE A 59 -24.97 -1.90 15.10
CA ILE A 59 -26.06 -0.96 14.84
C ILE A 59 -26.31 -0.85 13.33
N ALA A 60 -25.25 -0.70 12.55
CA ALA A 60 -25.35 -0.55 11.09
C ALA A 60 -25.92 -1.80 10.42
N LEU A 61 -25.56 -3.00 10.90
CA LEU A 61 -26.16 -4.24 10.39
C LEU A 61 -27.65 -4.28 10.65
N ARG A 62 -28.12 -3.88 11.85
CA ARG A 62 -29.56 -3.84 12.17
C ARG A 62 -30.32 -2.76 11.37
N ALA A 63 -29.63 -1.68 11.03
CA ALA A 63 -30.23 -0.52 10.33
C ALA A 63 -30.27 -0.67 8.80
N GLU A 64 -29.48 -1.57 8.19
CA GLU A 64 -29.36 -1.66 6.73
C GLU A 64 -29.89 -3.00 6.17
N PRO A 65 -31.16 -3.04 5.71
CA PRO A 65 -31.80 -4.27 5.21
C PRO A 65 -31.05 -4.92 4.04
N LYS A 66 -30.41 -4.11 3.16
CA LYS A 66 -29.64 -4.65 2.02
C LYS A 66 -28.37 -5.36 2.47
N LEU A 67 -27.75 -4.89 3.54
CA LEU A 67 -26.61 -5.57 4.15
C LEU A 67 -27.06 -6.87 4.82
N GLN A 68 -28.19 -6.86 5.56
CA GLN A 68 -28.77 -8.07 6.15
C GLN A 68 -29.08 -9.12 5.08
N GLN A 69 -29.72 -8.72 3.98
CA GLN A 69 -30.03 -9.61 2.86
C GLN A 69 -28.76 -10.15 2.18
N LEU A 70 -27.72 -9.32 2.04
CA LEU A 70 -26.44 -9.72 1.45
C LEU A 70 -25.75 -10.78 2.30
N LEU A 71 -25.70 -10.56 3.62
CA LEU A 71 -25.03 -11.42 4.57
C LEU A 71 -25.90 -12.60 5.04
N GLN A 72 -27.21 -12.58 4.73
CA GLN A 72 -28.19 -13.47 5.34
C GLN A 72 -28.01 -13.50 6.87
N LEU A 73 -27.95 -12.30 7.47
CA LEU A 73 -27.68 -12.09 8.89
C LEU A 73 -28.40 -10.82 9.36
N GLU A 74 -29.35 -10.95 10.26
CA GLU A 74 -30.16 -9.83 10.75
C GLU A 74 -29.44 -9.05 11.85
N SER A 75 -28.74 -9.75 12.72
CA SER A 75 -28.00 -9.14 13.83
C SER A 75 -26.86 -10.01 14.31
N ILE A 76 -25.84 -9.36 14.88
CA ILE A 76 -24.69 -9.99 15.52
C ILE A 76 -24.15 -9.05 16.61
N SER A 77 -23.75 -9.58 17.75
CA SER A 77 -23.18 -8.75 18.82
C SER A 77 -21.72 -8.34 18.54
N GLY A 78 -21.31 -7.17 19.04
CA GLY A 78 -19.94 -6.71 18.96
C GLY A 78 -18.93 -7.71 19.56
N SER A 79 -19.30 -8.43 20.63
CA SER A 79 -18.45 -9.47 21.22
C SER A 79 -18.22 -10.66 20.28
N GLN A 80 -19.25 -11.06 19.50
CA GLN A 80 -19.10 -12.10 18.48
C GLN A 80 -18.23 -11.63 17.32
N LEU A 81 -18.36 -10.38 16.89
CA LEU A 81 -17.48 -9.77 15.87
C LEU A 81 -16.02 -9.75 16.32
N SER A 82 -15.76 -9.33 17.56
CA SER A 82 -14.42 -9.31 18.13
C SER A 82 -13.79 -10.72 18.15
N ARG A 83 -14.52 -11.72 18.63
CA ARG A 83 -14.04 -13.11 18.61
C ARG A 83 -13.82 -13.63 17.20
N LYS A 84 -14.74 -13.35 16.28
CA LYS A 84 -14.62 -13.85 14.91
C LYS A 84 -13.43 -13.22 14.18
N LEU A 85 -13.14 -11.94 14.39
CA LEU A 85 -11.95 -11.28 13.79
C LEU A 85 -10.65 -11.97 14.22
N ASP A 86 -10.58 -12.42 15.48
CA ASP A 86 -9.42 -13.14 16.03
C ASP A 86 -9.36 -14.62 15.54
N GLN A 87 -10.47 -15.19 15.10
CA GLN A 87 -10.57 -16.58 14.66
C GLN A 87 -10.40 -16.76 13.14
N ILE A 88 -10.52 -15.70 12.34
CA ILE A 88 -10.27 -15.79 10.90
C ILE A 88 -8.80 -16.18 10.70
N PRO A 89 -8.49 -17.27 9.96
CA PRO A 89 -7.11 -17.59 9.63
C PRO A 89 -6.48 -16.44 8.83
N THR A 90 -5.34 -15.95 9.29
CA THR A 90 -4.65 -14.84 8.61
C THR A 90 -4.20 -15.25 7.21
N GLU A 91 -3.80 -16.50 7.04
CA GLU A 91 -3.39 -17.11 5.78
C GLU A 91 -4.49 -17.07 4.71
N LEU A 92 -5.75 -17.17 5.13
CA LEU A 92 -6.89 -17.00 4.22
C LEU A 92 -6.97 -15.56 3.69
N LEU A 93 -6.79 -14.57 4.55
CA LEU A 93 -6.83 -13.16 4.15
C LEU A 93 -5.61 -12.79 3.31
N GLU A 94 -4.45 -13.31 3.65
CA GLU A 94 -3.23 -13.17 2.86
C GLU A 94 -3.42 -13.76 1.46
N TRP A 95 -3.93 -14.97 1.36
CA TRP A 95 -4.22 -15.59 0.07
C TRP A 95 -5.24 -14.78 -0.75
N MET A 96 -6.32 -14.26 -0.12
CA MET A 96 -7.29 -13.39 -0.79
C MET A 96 -6.64 -12.08 -1.28
N PHE A 97 -5.75 -11.51 -0.48
CA PHE A 97 -4.98 -10.32 -0.83
C PHE A 97 -4.08 -10.59 -2.06
N GLN A 98 -3.29 -11.66 -2.02
CA GLN A 98 -2.40 -12.06 -3.12
C GLN A 98 -3.17 -12.36 -4.41
N HIS A 99 -4.33 -13.02 -4.31
CA HIS A 99 -5.20 -13.29 -5.44
C HIS A 99 -5.69 -11.99 -6.12
N LEU A 100 -6.16 -11.02 -5.34
CA LEU A 100 -6.59 -9.71 -5.86
C LEU A 100 -5.42 -8.91 -6.44
N ALA A 101 -4.26 -8.94 -5.80
CA ALA A 101 -3.05 -8.28 -6.29
C ALA A 101 -2.63 -8.86 -7.64
N SER A 102 -2.60 -10.20 -7.78
CA SER A 102 -2.30 -10.89 -9.04
C SER A 102 -3.28 -10.53 -10.15
N GLN A 103 -4.59 -10.50 -9.86
CA GLN A 103 -5.59 -10.03 -10.84
C GLN A 103 -5.36 -8.58 -11.26
N THR A 104 -4.96 -7.71 -10.32
CA THR A 104 -4.69 -6.29 -10.61
C THR A 104 -3.46 -6.15 -11.49
N GLN A 105 -2.41 -6.92 -11.22
CA GLN A 105 -1.18 -6.96 -12.02
C GLN A 105 -1.43 -7.49 -13.44
N GLN A 106 -2.14 -8.59 -13.59
CA GLN A 106 -2.48 -9.16 -14.90
C GLN A 106 -3.21 -8.12 -15.77
N ARG A 107 -4.16 -7.37 -15.21
CA ARG A 107 -4.86 -6.30 -15.94
C ARG A 107 -3.96 -5.14 -16.32
N ALA A 108 -3.04 -4.75 -15.43
CA ALA A 108 -2.06 -3.72 -15.74
C ALA A 108 -1.15 -4.17 -16.91
N CYS A 109 -0.70 -5.42 -16.91
CA CYS A 109 0.09 -6.00 -18.00
C CYS A 109 -0.67 -6.02 -19.33
N HIS A 110 -1.94 -6.43 -19.33
CA HIS A 110 -2.78 -6.40 -20.55
C HIS A 110 -2.99 -4.99 -21.12
N GLN A 111 -2.84 -3.96 -20.30
CA GLN A 111 -2.88 -2.55 -20.74
C GLN A 111 -1.50 -2.01 -21.17
N GLY A 112 -0.51 -2.87 -21.35
CA GLY A 112 0.88 -2.49 -21.69
C GLY A 112 1.64 -1.83 -20.53
N GLN A 113 1.12 -1.92 -19.30
CA GLN A 113 1.71 -1.36 -18.10
C GLN A 113 2.42 -2.48 -17.32
N SER A 114 3.67 -2.74 -17.62
CA SER A 114 4.48 -3.65 -16.81
C SER A 114 5.00 -2.91 -15.57
N GLY A 115 4.65 -3.40 -14.40
CA GLY A 115 5.14 -2.87 -13.12
C GLY A 115 6.60 -3.22 -12.91
N LYS A 116 7.50 -2.47 -13.52
CA LYS A 116 8.95 -2.66 -13.38
C LYS A 116 9.56 -1.96 -12.17
N LEU A 117 8.75 -1.31 -11.35
CA LEU A 117 9.24 -0.61 -10.16
C LEU A 117 8.50 -1.14 -8.93
N HIS A 118 9.24 -1.68 -7.98
CA HIS A 118 8.77 -2.16 -6.69
C HIS A 118 9.35 -1.29 -5.58
N ILE A 119 8.50 -0.58 -4.85
CA ILE A 119 8.91 0.24 -3.72
C ILE A 119 8.64 -0.52 -2.43
N ILE A 120 9.67 -0.66 -1.60
CA ILE A 120 9.55 -1.34 -0.30
C ILE A 120 9.78 -0.32 0.81
N ASP A 121 8.84 -0.29 1.76
CA ASP A 121 8.96 0.51 2.98
C ASP A 121 8.07 -0.08 4.07
N SER A 122 8.23 0.41 5.28
CA SER A 122 7.44 -0.01 6.43
C SER A 122 6.66 1.15 7.04
N SER A 123 5.52 0.82 7.65
CA SER A 123 4.73 1.81 8.37
C SER A 123 4.25 1.26 9.71
N SER A 124 4.49 2.02 10.78
CA SER A 124 4.14 1.64 12.14
C SER A 124 2.76 2.13 12.56
N ILE A 125 2.10 1.34 13.41
CA ILE A 125 0.85 1.67 14.09
C ILE A 125 1.07 1.42 15.57
N ARG A 126 0.92 2.46 16.39
CA ARG A 126 1.15 2.38 17.85
C ARG A 126 0.00 1.65 18.54
N LEU A 127 0.33 0.89 19.56
CA LEU A 127 -0.59 0.24 20.48
C LEU A 127 -0.41 0.84 21.88
N PRO A 128 -1.47 0.90 22.70
CA PRO A 128 -1.34 1.19 24.12
C PRO A 128 -0.42 0.17 24.80
N LEU A 129 0.53 0.62 25.61
CA LEU A 129 1.55 -0.26 26.26
C LEU A 129 0.92 -1.40 27.06
N GLN A 130 -0.15 -1.12 27.78
CA GLN A 130 -0.83 -2.11 28.63
C GLN A 130 -1.50 -3.23 27.81
N LEU A 131 -1.92 -2.94 26.59
CA LEU A 131 -2.68 -3.86 25.74
C LEU A 131 -1.81 -4.48 24.63
N GLY A 132 -0.62 -3.91 24.40
CA GLY A 132 0.30 -4.34 23.36
C GLY A 132 1.60 -4.92 23.92
N SER A 133 1.59 -5.61 25.06
CA SER A 133 2.78 -6.18 25.70
C SER A 133 3.57 -7.12 24.79
N TRP A 134 2.90 -7.91 23.96
CA TRP A 134 3.49 -8.81 22.97
C TRP A 134 4.21 -8.07 21.83
N ALA A 135 3.84 -6.81 21.57
CA ALA A 135 4.40 -5.95 20.52
C ALA A 135 5.27 -4.83 21.12
N LYS A 136 5.82 -5.05 22.31
CA LYS A 136 6.63 -4.06 23.03
C LYS A 136 7.97 -3.87 22.33
N MET A 137 8.32 -2.63 22.01
CA MET A 137 9.63 -2.23 21.49
C MET A 137 10.53 -1.71 22.61
N SER A 138 9.97 -0.96 23.55
CA SER A 138 10.65 -0.36 24.70
C SER A 138 9.69 -0.18 25.87
N ASN A 139 10.22 0.29 27.01
CA ASN A 139 9.36 0.62 28.17
C ASN A 139 8.38 1.78 27.90
N LYS A 140 8.53 2.50 26.79
CA LYS A 140 7.71 3.66 26.42
C LYS A 140 6.91 3.47 25.13
N SER A 141 7.10 2.37 24.39
CA SER A 141 6.46 2.17 23.09
C SER A 141 6.13 0.72 22.80
N SER A 142 4.93 0.51 22.28
CA SER A 142 4.51 -0.76 21.68
C SER A 142 3.73 -0.48 20.40
N GLY A 143 3.65 -1.46 19.53
CA GLY A 143 2.93 -1.36 18.27
C GLY A 143 3.32 -2.40 17.27
N VAL A 144 2.75 -2.28 16.10
CA VAL A 144 2.95 -3.18 14.98
C VAL A 144 3.49 -2.41 13.79
N LYS A 145 4.14 -3.13 12.90
CA LYS A 145 4.71 -2.62 11.66
C LYS A 145 4.13 -3.40 10.49
N MET A 146 3.84 -2.70 9.44
CA MET A 146 3.42 -3.24 8.15
C MET A 146 4.55 -2.99 7.16
N HIS A 147 5.29 -4.04 6.78
CA HIS A 147 6.25 -3.98 5.68
C HIS A 147 5.50 -4.23 4.39
N LEU A 148 5.59 -3.33 3.44
CA LEU A 148 4.78 -3.35 2.22
C LEU A 148 5.67 -3.26 1.00
N ARG A 149 5.34 -4.06 -0.03
CA ARG A 149 5.83 -3.86 -1.37
C ARG A 149 4.72 -3.25 -2.21
N LEU A 150 5.05 -2.14 -2.87
CA LEU A 150 4.14 -1.38 -3.72
C LEU A 150 4.61 -1.48 -5.16
N VAL A 151 3.78 -2.02 -6.04
CA VAL A 151 4.03 -2.07 -7.49
C VAL A 151 3.59 -0.75 -8.11
N VAL A 152 4.46 -0.12 -8.88
CA VAL A 152 4.18 1.10 -9.63
C VAL A 152 4.17 0.78 -11.12
N THR A 153 3.01 0.93 -11.74
CA THR A 153 2.82 0.70 -13.19
C THR A 153 2.76 2.00 -13.97
N ALA A 154 2.39 3.10 -13.31
CA ALA A 154 2.43 4.47 -13.83
C ALA A 154 2.42 5.44 -12.62
N PRO A 155 2.77 6.73 -12.80
CA PRO A 155 2.84 7.69 -11.68
C PRO A 155 1.59 7.80 -10.82
N ASP A 156 0.42 7.53 -11.38
CA ASP A 156 -0.88 7.54 -10.71
C ASP A 156 -1.50 6.15 -10.53
N LYS A 157 -0.81 5.09 -10.94
CA LYS A 157 -1.28 3.70 -10.90
C LYS A 157 -0.31 2.84 -10.11
N LEU A 158 -0.68 2.58 -8.88
CA LEU A 158 0.12 1.81 -7.94
C LEU A 158 -0.80 0.97 -7.04
N PHE A 159 -0.33 -0.20 -6.65
CA PHE A 159 -1.07 -1.12 -5.78
C PHE A 159 -0.11 -1.98 -4.96
N PRO A 160 -0.53 -2.44 -3.75
CA PRO A 160 0.28 -3.35 -2.95
C PRO A 160 0.15 -4.77 -3.49
N ASP A 161 1.26 -5.51 -3.53
CA ASP A 161 1.26 -6.91 -3.95
C ASP A 161 1.86 -7.87 -2.91
N ALA A 162 2.58 -7.35 -1.92
CA ALA A 162 3.06 -8.15 -0.80
C ALA A 162 3.04 -7.33 0.50
N MET A 163 2.73 -7.99 1.62
CA MET A 163 2.72 -7.38 2.94
C MET A 163 3.14 -8.39 4.01
N ILE A 164 4.05 -7.96 4.89
CA ILE A 164 4.49 -8.74 6.05
C ILE A 164 4.18 -7.94 7.30
N PRO A 165 3.31 -8.45 8.18
CA PRO A 165 3.05 -7.82 9.46
C PRO A 165 4.12 -8.23 10.49
N SER A 166 4.51 -7.31 11.34
CA SER A 166 5.44 -7.60 12.43
C SER A 166 5.18 -6.72 13.66
N SER A 167 5.80 -7.06 14.78
CA SER A 167 5.89 -6.15 15.92
C SER A 167 6.94 -5.06 15.66
N LEU A 168 6.87 -3.94 16.41
CA LEU A 168 7.78 -2.79 16.22
C LEU A 168 9.26 -3.11 16.42
N ASN A 169 9.59 -4.15 17.19
CA ASN A 169 10.98 -4.56 17.44
C ASN A 169 11.64 -5.24 16.22
N VAL A 170 10.87 -5.66 15.23
CA VAL A 170 11.42 -6.22 13.99
C VAL A 170 11.95 -5.08 13.10
N GLY A 171 13.22 -5.16 12.74
CA GLY A 171 13.88 -4.17 11.88
C GLY A 171 13.42 -4.24 10.44
N ASP A 172 13.55 -3.14 9.70
CA ASP A 172 13.10 -3.06 8.30
C ASP A 172 13.86 -4.02 7.38
N ARG A 173 15.15 -4.27 7.67
CA ARG A 173 15.97 -5.26 6.96
C ARG A 173 15.38 -6.67 6.98
N ALA A 174 14.79 -7.08 8.11
CA ALA A 174 14.16 -8.40 8.23
C ALA A 174 12.92 -8.51 7.31
N GLY A 175 12.11 -7.44 7.22
CA GLY A 175 10.95 -7.39 6.32
C GLY A 175 11.34 -7.44 4.84
N ALA A 176 12.51 -6.90 4.46
CA ALA A 176 12.96 -6.94 3.07
C ALA A 176 13.28 -8.35 2.56
N VAL A 177 13.64 -9.28 3.45
CA VAL A 177 14.02 -10.66 3.08
C VAL A 177 12.96 -11.36 2.23
N GLU A 178 11.72 -11.22 2.63
CA GLU A 178 10.58 -11.88 1.98
C GLU A 178 9.94 -11.01 0.88
N LEU A 179 10.17 -9.68 0.93
CA LEU A 179 9.58 -8.74 -0.04
C LEU A 179 10.41 -8.61 -1.32
N VAL A 180 11.71 -8.90 -1.28
CA VAL A 180 12.57 -8.90 -2.47
C VAL A 180 12.65 -10.32 -3.01
N VAL A 181 12.14 -10.52 -4.21
CA VAL A 181 12.14 -11.82 -4.90
C VAL A 181 12.71 -11.65 -6.31
N PRO A 182 13.36 -12.68 -6.90
CA PRO A 182 13.84 -12.60 -8.26
C PRO A 182 12.72 -12.20 -9.24
N SER A 183 12.96 -11.12 -9.99
CA SER A 183 12.03 -10.58 -10.98
C SER A 183 12.76 -9.59 -11.89
N ASP A 184 12.10 -9.13 -12.94
CA ASP A 184 12.61 -8.06 -13.83
C ASP A 184 12.34 -6.64 -13.31
N ALA A 185 11.87 -6.51 -12.06
CA ALA A 185 11.57 -5.23 -11.42
C ALA A 185 12.80 -4.63 -10.73
N ILE A 186 12.83 -3.30 -10.67
CA ILE A 186 13.79 -2.55 -9.87
C ILE A 186 13.19 -2.32 -8.48
N TYR A 187 13.90 -2.76 -7.44
CA TYR A 187 13.51 -2.57 -6.05
C TYR A 187 14.04 -1.26 -5.49
N VAL A 188 13.16 -0.39 -5.00
CA VAL A 188 13.53 0.91 -4.43
C VAL A 188 13.29 0.90 -2.93
N MET A 189 14.33 1.22 -2.17
CA MET A 189 14.30 1.18 -0.71
C MET A 189 15.02 2.39 -0.10
N ASP A 190 14.69 2.68 1.15
CA ASP A 190 15.37 3.74 1.89
C ASP A 190 16.63 3.22 2.63
N ARG A 191 17.31 4.13 3.37
CA ARG A 191 18.52 3.81 4.15
C ARG A 191 18.29 2.84 5.33
N GLY A 192 17.05 2.50 5.66
CA GLY A 192 16.72 1.50 6.68
C GLY A 192 17.01 0.07 6.23
N TYR A 193 17.15 -0.12 4.91
CA TYR A 193 17.35 -1.41 4.26
C TYR A 193 18.81 -1.68 3.87
N ASP A 194 19.76 -0.84 4.28
CA ASP A 194 21.18 -0.96 3.98
C ASP A 194 21.80 -2.22 4.63
N ASP A 195 21.93 -3.31 3.89
CA ASP A 195 22.54 -4.56 4.32
C ASP A 195 23.49 -5.09 3.23
N TYR A 196 24.80 -4.97 3.46
CA TYR A 196 25.82 -5.28 2.45
C TYR A 196 25.81 -6.75 2.02
N ALA A 197 25.67 -7.69 2.94
CA ALA A 197 25.61 -9.10 2.61
C ALA A 197 24.37 -9.43 1.76
N ARG A 198 23.25 -8.76 2.05
CA ARG A 198 22.02 -8.92 1.28
C ARG A 198 22.14 -8.27 -0.10
N MET A 199 22.75 -7.10 -0.17
CA MET A 199 22.99 -6.42 -1.45
C MET A 199 23.90 -7.25 -2.35
N ASP A 200 24.94 -7.90 -1.78
CA ASP A 200 25.79 -8.84 -2.52
C ASP A 200 24.98 -10.01 -3.09
N GLN A 201 24.13 -10.62 -2.25
CA GLN A 201 23.28 -11.72 -2.71
C GLN A 201 22.34 -11.26 -3.84
N TRP A 202 21.77 -10.06 -3.74
CA TRP A 202 20.92 -9.52 -4.81
C TRP A 202 21.68 -9.28 -6.11
N VAL A 203 22.94 -8.85 -6.03
CA VAL A 203 23.78 -8.73 -7.23
C VAL A 203 24.02 -10.10 -7.85
N GLN A 204 24.33 -11.13 -7.07
CA GLN A 204 24.51 -12.51 -7.53
C GLN A 204 23.24 -13.07 -8.16
N ASP A 205 22.09 -12.79 -7.59
CA ASP A 205 20.76 -13.24 -8.06
C ASP A 205 20.23 -12.39 -9.23
N ASN A 206 21.02 -11.44 -9.76
CA ASN A 206 20.62 -10.48 -10.80
C ASN A 206 19.38 -9.65 -10.43
N ILE A 207 19.15 -9.39 -9.16
CA ILE A 207 18.07 -8.52 -8.69
C ILE A 207 18.51 -7.07 -8.80
N GLN A 208 17.72 -6.27 -9.49
CA GLN A 208 17.97 -4.84 -9.64
C GLN A 208 17.44 -4.06 -8.44
N PHE A 209 18.29 -3.22 -7.85
CA PHE A 209 17.90 -2.39 -6.71
C PHE A 209 18.44 -0.95 -6.82
N VAL A 210 17.75 -0.03 -6.16
CA VAL A 210 18.10 1.38 -5.98
C VAL A 210 17.88 1.72 -4.49
N ILE A 211 18.95 1.84 -3.72
CA ILE A 211 18.91 1.99 -2.26
C ILE A 211 19.62 3.26 -1.85
N ARG A 212 18.96 4.09 -1.03
CA ARG A 212 19.63 5.20 -0.37
C ARG A 212 20.55 4.69 0.73
N MET A 213 21.77 5.18 0.74
CA MET A 213 22.73 4.85 1.77
C MET A 213 22.83 5.92 2.84
N ARG A 214 23.40 5.55 3.97
CA ARG A 214 23.76 6.51 5.02
C ARG A 214 24.91 7.38 4.55
N ASP A 215 24.93 8.63 4.98
CA ASP A 215 25.94 9.60 4.58
C ASP A 215 27.39 9.15 4.91
N ARG A 216 27.54 8.32 5.97
CA ARG A 216 28.83 7.77 6.42
C ARG A 216 29.17 6.40 5.81
N ALA A 217 28.40 5.90 4.85
CA ALA A 217 28.71 4.64 4.17
C ALA A 217 30.04 4.79 3.42
N LEU A 218 30.99 3.91 3.75
CA LEU A 218 32.29 3.91 3.10
C LEU A 218 32.16 3.30 1.70
N ALA A 219 32.74 3.96 0.72
CA ALA A 219 32.80 3.48 -0.65
C ALA A 219 34.14 3.88 -1.26
N THR A 220 34.84 2.90 -1.79
CA THR A 220 36.10 3.12 -2.53
C THR A 220 35.77 3.14 -4.01
N VAL A 221 36.13 4.23 -4.67
CA VAL A 221 35.90 4.41 -6.11
C VAL A 221 36.85 3.53 -6.90
N ILE A 222 36.29 2.79 -7.86
CA ILE A 222 37.03 1.98 -8.83
C ILE A 222 37.15 2.76 -10.15
N GLU A 223 36.04 3.39 -10.56
CA GLU A 223 35.91 4.07 -11.85
C GLU A 223 34.90 5.21 -11.73
N GLU A 224 35.25 6.39 -12.25
CA GLU A 224 34.34 7.55 -12.33
C GLU A 224 33.70 7.61 -13.71
N TYR A 225 32.43 7.97 -13.77
CA TYR A 225 31.71 8.17 -15.02
C TYR A 225 31.42 9.67 -15.26
N PRO A 226 31.33 10.09 -16.52
CA PRO A 226 31.00 11.47 -16.83
C PRO A 226 29.65 11.89 -16.26
N VAL A 227 29.61 13.04 -15.65
CA VAL A 227 28.39 13.67 -15.14
C VAL A 227 27.95 14.76 -16.10
N PRO A 228 26.66 14.80 -16.53
CA PRO A 228 26.19 15.84 -17.43
C PRO A 228 26.30 17.25 -16.83
N GLU A 229 26.84 18.19 -17.58
CA GLU A 229 26.91 19.60 -17.16
C GLU A 229 25.50 20.18 -16.91
N GLY A 230 25.34 20.93 -15.82
CA GLY A 230 24.07 21.56 -15.46
C GLY A 230 23.01 20.61 -14.89
N SER A 231 23.32 19.31 -14.73
CA SER A 231 22.45 18.38 -14.03
C SER A 231 22.54 18.53 -12.50
N ASN A 232 21.59 17.97 -11.78
CA ASN A 232 21.65 17.89 -10.31
C ASN A 232 22.46 16.68 -9.81
N ILE A 233 23.09 15.93 -10.71
CA ILE A 233 23.98 14.82 -10.38
C ILE A 233 25.34 15.41 -10.00
N THR A 234 25.90 14.96 -8.88
CA THR A 234 27.21 15.42 -8.39
C THR A 234 28.27 14.35 -8.56
N ARG A 235 27.87 13.09 -8.68
CA ARG A 235 28.79 11.97 -8.89
C ARG A 235 28.08 10.78 -9.51
N ASP A 236 28.81 10.10 -10.39
CA ASP A 236 28.43 8.80 -10.93
C ASP A 236 29.71 7.94 -11.01
N ALA A 237 29.73 6.81 -10.29
CA ALA A 237 30.94 6.02 -10.15
C ALA A 237 30.65 4.53 -9.89
N LYS A 238 31.56 3.66 -10.32
CA LYS A 238 31.64 2.27 -9.86
C LYS A 238 32.43 2.21 -8.57
N VAL A 239 31.88 1.56 -7.56
CA VAL A 239 32.47 1.55 -6.21
C VAL A 239 32.47 0.16 -5.59
N CYS A 240 33.46 -0.08 -4.72
CA CYS A 240 33.43 -1.12 -3.68
C CYS A 240 32.89 -0.51 -2.40
N VAL A 241 31.91 -1.15 -1.78
CA VAL A 241 31.22 -0.65 -0.58
C VAL A 241 31.71 -1.34 0.66
N GLY A 242 32.03 -0.56 1.69
CA GLY A 242 32.38 -1.07 3.02
C GLY A 242 33.82 -0.79 3.41
N SER A 243 34.26 -1.47 4.47
CA SER A 243 35.60 -1.39 5.05
C SER A 243 36.25 -2.78 5.08
N SER A 244 37.52 -2.85 5.49
CA SER A 244 38.25 -4.13 5.68
C SER A 244 37.55 -5.15 6.57
N PHE A 245 36.67 -4.70 7.46
CA PHE A 245 35.94 -5.59 8.39
C PHE A 245 34.56 -5.99 7.88
N ARG A 246 33.95 -5.18 7.00
CA ARG A 246 32.61 -5.42 6.45
C ARG A 246 32.49 -4.71 5.10
N SER A 247 32.63 -5.45 4.04
CA SER A 247 32.53 -4.96 2.66
C SER A 247 31.60 -5.82 1.84
N MET A 248 31.14 -5.29 0.74
CA MET A 248 30.53 -6.07 -0.34
C MET A 248 31.65 -6.76 -1.14
N GLU A 249 31.36 -7.94 -1.67
CA GLU A 249 32.26 -8.65 -2.60
C GLU A 249 32.11 -8.09 -4.01
N HIS A 250 30.86 -7.71 -4.37
CA HIS A 250 30.56 -7.17 -5.70
C HIS A 250 30.59 -5.64 -5.70
N SER A 251 31.10 -5.08 -6.78
CA SER A 251 31.00 -3.64 -7.02
C SER A 251 29.57 -3.25 -7.41
N VAL A 252 29.18 -2.07 -6.98
CA VAL A 252 27.90 -1.43 -7.34
C VAL A 252 28.14 -0.03 -7.89
N ARG A 253 27.11 0.56 -8.46
CA ARG A 253 27.15 1.95 -8.94
C ARG A 253 26.72 2.89 -7.82
N LEU A 254 27.46 3.96 -7.61
CA LEU A 254 27.15 5.08 -6.74
C LEU A 254 26.67 6.24 -7.59
N VAL A 255 25.45 6.72 -7.35
CA VAL A 255 24.94 7.96 -7.93
C VAL A 255 24.67 8.94 -6.79
N GLU A 256 25.34 10.10 -6.82
CA GLU A 256 25.10 11.18 -5.86
C GLU A 256 24.41 12.35 -6.56
N PHE A 257 23.40 12.90 -5.93
CA PHE A 257 22.65 14.03 -6.45
C PHE A 257 22.04 14.87 -5.33
N TYR A 258 21.64 16.10 -5.66
CA TYR A 258 20.89 16.97 -4.75
C TYR A 258 19.44 17.17 -5.23
N ASP A 259 18.54 17.36 -4.28
CA ASP A 259 17.15 17.72 -4.55
C ASP A 259 16.98 19.26 -4.67
N GLU A 260 15.74 19.71 -4.92
CA GLU A 260 15.39 21.14 -5.00
C GLU A 260 15.65 21.94 -3.70
N GLN A 261 15.96 21.24 -2.58
CA GLN A 261 16.27 21.81 -1.28
C GLN A 261 17.75 21.66 -0.93
N GLU A 262 18.59 21.37 -1.93
CA GLU A 262 20.04 21.17 -1.80
C GLU A 262 20.44 20.01 -0.84
N ARG A 263 19.52 19.07 -0.57
CA ARG A 263 19.83 17.89 0.23
C ARG A 263 20.51 16.85 -0.65
N THR A 264 21.66 16.38 -0.22
CA THR A 264 22.43 15.36 -0.93
C THR A 264 21.82 13.96 -0.71
N TYR A 265 21.74 13.19 -1.76
CA TYR A 265 21.35 11.80 -1.76
C TYR A 265 22.51 10.96 -2.31
N ARG A 266 22.81 9.85 -1.62
CA ARG A 266 23.78 8.85 -2.03
C ARG A 266 23.02 7.56 -2.29
N ILE A 267 23.02 7.11 -3.53
CA ILE A 267 22.29 5.94 -4.00
C ILE A 267 23.26 4.86 -4.43
N PHE A 268 23.13 3.67 -3.87
CA PHE A 268 23.80 2.48 -4.38
C PHE A 268 22.82 1.67 -5.20
N THR A 269 23.27 1.20 -6.36
CA THR A 269 22.41 0.49 -7.30
C THR A 269 23.16 -0.58 -8.06
N SER A 270 22.46 -1.67 -8.40
CA SER A 270 22.90 -2.70 -9.35
C SER A 270 22.43 -2.43 -10.79
N VAL A 271 21.77 -1.28 -11.04
CA VAL A 271 21.24 -0.91 -12.35
C VAL A 271 22.30 -0.16 -13.15
N TRP A 272 22.74 -0.75 -14.26
CA TRP A 272 23.81 -0.19 -15.10
C TRP A 272 23.33 0.36 -16.45
N ASP A 273 22.14 -0.05 -16.90
CA ASP A 273 21.56 0.26 -18.21
C ASP A 273 20.80 1.61 -18.27
N LYS A 274 20.81 2.37 -17.16
CA LYS A 274 20.09 3.65 -17.03
C LYS A 274 21.06 4.81 -16.74
N THR A 275 20.68 6.02 -17.14
CA THR A 275 21.47 7.22 -16.82
C THR A 275 21.40 7.54 -15.32
N ALA A 276 22.33 8.37 -14.83
CA ALA A 276 22.33 8.81 -13.43
C ALA A 276 21.07 9.60 -13.07
N GLU A 277 20.55 10.41 -14.00
CA GLU A 277 19.29 11.15 -13.82
C GLU A 277 18.09 10.20 -13.73
N GLU A 278 18.06 9.14 -14.55
CA GLU A 278 17.02 8.13 -14.47
C GLU A 278 17.05 7.42 -13.12
N ILE A 279 18.23 7.06 -12.59
CA ILE A 279 18.38 6.48 -11.25
C ILE A 279 17.90 7.44 -10.17
N ALA A 280 18.26 8.73 -10.25
CA ALA A 280 17.77 9.75 -9.34
C ALA A 280 16.24 9.86 -9.39
N GLN A 281 15.65 9.83 -10.60
CA GLN A 281 14.19 9.86 -10.78
C GLN A 281 13.50 8.59 -10.26
N ILE A 282 14.09 7.40 -10.46
CA ILE A 282 13.61 6.15 -9.91
C ILE A 282 13.56 6.23 -8.37
N TYR A 283 14.62 6.74 -7.73
CA TYR A 283 14.65 6.92 -6.29
C TYR A 283 13.60 7.92 -5.79
N LYS A 284 13.34 9.00 -6.49
CA LYS A 284 12.30 9.98 -6.14
C LYS A 284 10.90 9.33 -6.05
N ASN A 285 10.63 8.29 -6.83
CA ASN A 285 9.36 7.56 -6.75
C ASN A 285 9.15 6.83 -5.41
N ARG A 286 10.20 6.63 -4.60
CA ARG A 286 10.07 6.06 -3.25
C ARG A 286 9.03 6.80 -2.39
N TRP A 287 8.87 8.10 -2.62
CA TRP A 287 7.86 8.90 -1.90
C TRP A 287 6.42 8.41 -2.10
N LEU A 288 6.13 7.71 -3.18
CA LEU A 288 4.79 7.19 -3.47
C LEU A 288 4.30 6.23 -2.38
N ILE A 289 5.17 5.44 -1.76
CA ILE A 289 4.78 4.52 -0.69
C ILE A 289 4.39 5.28 0.59
N GLU A 290 5.04 6.39 0.90
CA GLU A 290 4.67 7.23 2.04
C GLU A 290 3.29 7.86 1.86
N LEU A 291 2.99 8.34 0.63
CA LEU A 291 1.67 8.84 0.26
C LEU A 291 0.62 7.72 0.35
N TYR A 292 0.98 6.50 -0.07
CA TYR A 292 0.09 5.34 0.00
C TYR A 292 -0.22 4.97 1.47
N PHE A 293 0.78 4.90 2.34
CA PHE A 293 0.56 4.68 3.77
C PHE A 293 -0.31 5.78 4.41
N LYS A 294 -0.07 7.03 4.05
CA LYS A 294 -0.91 8.14 4.49
C LYS A 294 -2.35 7.94 4.06
N TRP A 295 -2.58 7.56 2.81
CA TRP A 295 -3.90 7.27 2.26
C TRP A 295 -4.59 6.11 3.00
N LEU A 296 -3.91 4.97 3.19
CA LEU A 296 -4.42 3.83 3.96
C LEU A 296 -4.84 4.24 5.38
N LYS A 297 -3.94 4.92 6.09
CA LYS A 297 -4.19 5.36 7.48
C LYS A 297 -5.35 6.34 7.60
N GLN A 298 -5.53 7.21 6.61
CA GLN A 298 -6.59 8.23 6.62
C GLN A 298 -7.94 7.65 6.19
N HIS A 299 -7.95 6.79 5.18
CA HIS A 299 -9.18 6.43 4.50
C HIS A 299 -9.68 5.02 4.80
N LEU A 300 -8.82 4.11 5.30
CA LEU A 300 -9.18 2.75 5.68
C LEU A 300 -9.01 2.47 7.19
N ARG A 301 -9.02 3.54 8.00
CA ARG A 301 -9.06 3.45 9.47
C ARG A 301 -7.95 2.62 10.13
N LEU A 302 -6.75 2.52 9.52
CA LEU A 302 -5.64 1.81 10.12
C LEU A 302 -5.02 2.50 11.35
N LYS A 303 -5.42 3.74 11.64
CA LYS A 303 -4.98 4.44 12.87
C LYS A 303 -5.66 3.92 14.14
N LYS A 304 -6.84 3.28 14.03
CA LYS A 304 -7.61 2.75 15.15
C LYS A 304 -7.86 1.27 14.94
N LEU A 305 -7.14 0.45 15.69
CA LEU A 305 -7.33 -0.98 15.66
C LEU A 305 -8.53 -1.38 16.52
N HIS A 306 -9.29 -2.38 16.06
CA HIS A 306 -10.48 -2.89 16.75
C HIS A 306 -10.15 -3.86 17.88
N SER A 307 -8.94 -4.43 17.87
CA SER A 307 -8.45 -5.40 18.83
C SER A 307 -7.01 -5.13 19.22
N HIS A 308 -6.55 -5.78 20.29
CA HIS A 308 -5.16 -5.76 20.74
C HIS A 308 -4.49 -7.12 20.61
N LYS A 309 -5.23 -8.13 20.14
CA LYS A 309 -4.69 -9.47 19.89
C LYS A 309 -3.95 -9.50 18.55
N PRO A 310 -2.80 -10.20 18.46
CA PRO A 310 -1.98 -10.24 17.26
C PRO A 310 -2.77 -10.61 16.01
N GLN A 311 -3.44 -11.76 16.02
CA GLN A 311 -4.18 -12.27 14.88
C GLN A 311 -5.26 -11.31 14.39
N ALA A 312 -6.04 -10.74 15.30
CA ALA A 312 -7.08 -9.77 14.93
C ALA A 312 -6.51 -8.49 14.32
N ILE A 313 -5.32 -8.07 14.75
CA ILE A 313 -4.60 -6.93 14.16
C ILE A 313 -4.11 -7.27 12.76
N TRP A 314 -3.44 -8.42 12.57
CA TRP A 314 -3.01 -8.89 11.25
C TRP A 314 -4.19 -8.98 10.28
N ASN A 315 -5.29 -9.55 10.74
CA ASN A 315 -6.51 -9.67 9.96
C ASN A 315 -7.07 -8.29 9.57
N GLN A 316 -7.04 -7.30 10.46
CA GLN A 316 -7.47 -5.94 10.14
C GLN A 316 -6.57 -5.27 9.09
N LEU A 317 -5.24 -5.50 9.14
CA LEU A 317 -4.31 -4.99 8.14
C LEU A 317 -4.59 -5.58 6.75
N PHE A 318 -4.74 -6.90 6.65
CA PHE A 318 -5.07 -7.56 5.39
C PHE A 318 -6.44 -7.13 4.86
N LEU A 319 -7.47 -7.03 5.70
CA LEU A 319 -8.80 -6.54 5.29
C LEU A 319 -8.75 -5.12 4.74
N ALA A 320 -7.90 -4.25 5.29
CA ALA A 320 -7.71 -2.90 4.74
C ALA A 320 -7.01 -2.93 3.37
N LEU A 321 -5.98 -3.77 3.19
CA LEU A 321 -5.30 -3.93 1.90
C LEU A 321 -6.22 -4.58 0.85
N ILE A 322 -7.00 -5.60 1.21
CA ILE A 322 -8.03 -6.18 0.36
C ILE A 322 -9.02 -5.09 -0.08
N THR A 323 -9.48 -4.25 0.86
CA THR A 323 -10.40 -3.14 0.54
C THR A 323 -9.75 -2.13 -0.40
N ALA A 324 -8.47 -1.80 -0.20
CA ALA A 324 -7.72 -0.93 -1.10
C ALA A 324 -7.62 -1.50 -2.52
N LEU A 325 -7.31 -2.80 -2.65
CA LEU A 325 -7.26 -3.49 -3.95
C LEU A 325 -8.62 -3.54 -4.64
N LEU A 326 -9.71 -3.72 -3.89
CA LEU A 326 -11.06 -3.66 -4.45
C LEU A 326 -11.38 -2.28 -5.03
N VAL A 327 -10.95 -1.20 -4.38
CA VAL A 327 -11.10 0.18 -4.90
C VAL A 327 -10.27 0.36 -6.16
N GLU A 328 -9.02 -0.09 -6.16
CA GLU A 328 -8.13 -0.02 -7.32
C GLU A 328 -8.66 -0.85 -8.49
N HIS A 329 -9.16 -2.06 -8.22
CA HIS A 329 -9.79 -2.90 -9.22
C HIS A 329 -10.99 -2.22 -9.91
N ILE A 330 -11.86 -1.53 -9.16
CA ILE A 330 -12.94 -0.74 -9.74
C ILE A 330 -12.38 0.37 -10.63
N ARG A 331 -11.40 1.11 -10.14
CA ARG A 331 -10.76 2.19 -10.89
C ARG A 331 -10.23 1.69 -12.24
N HIS A 332 -9.51 0.58 -12.24
CA HIS A 332 -8.98 -0.03 -13.46
C HIS A 332 -10.08 -0.59 -14.37
N SER A 333 -11.03 -1.35 -13.84
CA SER A 333 -12.08 -2.00 -14.63
C SER A 333 -13.06 -1.00 -15.25
N THR A 334 -13.23 0.15 -14.63
CA THR A 334 -14.10 1.22 -15.13
C THR A 334 -13.38 2.25 -15.99
N GLN A 335 -12.04 2.19 -16.06
CA GLN A 335 -11.19 3.15 -16.78
C GLN A 335 -11.48 4.62 -16.41
N THR A 336 -11.92 4.86 -15.17
CA THR A 336 -12.25 6.22 -14.72
C THR A 336 -10.99 7.06 -14.52
N ALA A 337 -11.08 8.34 -14.89
CA ALA A 337 -10.03 9.33 -14.59
C ALA A 337 -10.05 9.79 -13.11
N LYS A 338 -10.99 9.32 -12.30
CA LYS A 338 -11.09 9.68 -10.89
C LYS A 338 -9.98 9.01 -10.08
N THR A 339 -9.49 9.73 -9.06
CA THR A 339 -8.49 9.21 -8.12
C THR A 339 -9.11 8.12 -7.21
N ASN A 340 -8.28 7.28 -6.58
CA ASN A 340 -8.74 6.28 -5.60
C ASN A 340 -9.61 6.89 -4.50
N TRP A 341 -9.28 8.10 -4.04
CA TRP A 341 -10.08 8.81 -3.06
C TRP A 341 -11.47 9.18 -3.58
N GLN A 342 -11.56 9.69 -4.80
CA GLN A 342 -12.86 10.03 -5.43
C GLN A 342 -13.70 8.78 -5.66
N VAL A 343 -13.09 7.68 -6.13
CA VAL A 343 -13.78 6.38 -6.30
C VAL A 343 -14.27 5.88 -4.95
N LEU A 344 -13.44 5.90 -3.91
CA LEU A 344 -13.82 5.45 -2.57
C LEU A 344 -14.99 6.25 -1.99
N ARG A 345 -15.01 7.58 -2.19
CA ARG A 345 -16.12 8.43 -1.76
C ARG A 345 -17.43 8.05 -2.43
N ILE A 346 -17.40 7.86 -3.74
CA ILE A 346 -18.59 7.44 -4.49
C ILE A 346 -19.04 6.05 -4.06
N LEU A 347 -18.08 5.12 -3.87
CA LEU A 347 -18.37 3.78 -3.35
C LEU A 347 -19.13 3.82 -2.03
N ARG A 348 -18.72 4.66 -1.08
CA ARG A 348 -19.37 4.79 0.23
C ARG A 348 -20.85 5.15 0.14
N GLU A 349 -21.19 6.05 -0.77
CA GLU A 349 -22.57 6.52 -0.95
C GLU A 349 -23.41 5.55 -1.78
N TYR A 350 -22.80 4.88 -2.75
CA TYR A 350 -23.49 4.01 -3.69
C TYR A 350 -23.38 2.51 -3.35
N LEU A 351 -22.79 2.14 -2.24
CA LEU A 351 -22.44 0.76 -1.89
C LEU A 351 -23.65 -0.22 -2.01
N TYR A 352 -24.82 0.22 -1.57
CA TYR A 352 -26.07 -0.55 -1.63
C TYR A 352 -26.99 -0.15 -2.80
N ARG A 353 -26.52 0.72 -3.70
CA ARG A 353 -27.23 1.10 -4.92
C ARG A 353 -26.94 0.14 -6.07
N SER A 354 -27.69 0.27 -7.17
CA SER A 354 -27.40 -0.51 -8.38
C SER A 354 -26.05 -0.13 -8.98
N TRP A 355 -25.39 -1.09 -9.61
CA TRP A 355 -24.13 -0.85 -10.33
C TRP A 355 -24.29 0.23 -11.40
N ARG A 356 -25.45 0.25 -12.09
CA ARG A 356 -25.77 1.27 -13.09
C ARG A 356 -25.75 2.69 -12.49
N SER A 357 -26.41 2.90 -11.34
CA SER A 357 -26.42 4.21 -10.68
C SER A 357 -25.02 4.64 -10.24
N PHE A 358 -24.22 3.71 -9.74
CA PHE A 358 -22.84 3.95 -9.40
C PHE A 358 -22.00 4.36 -10.61
N ARG A 359 -22.14 3.66 -11.75
CA ARG A 359 -21.44 3.97 -12.99
C ARG A 359 -21.80 5.38 -13.51
N ILE A 360 -23.07 5.75 -13.50
CA ILE A 360 -23.51 7.09 -13.87
C ILE A 360 -22.82 8.17 -13.04
N GLU A 361 -22.72 7.96 -11.71
CA GLU A 361 -22.04 8.92 -10.83
C GLU A 361 -20.51 8.90 -11.01
N LEU A 362 -19.94 7.73 -11.24
CA LEU A 362 -18.51 7.59 -11.50
C LEU A 362 -18.08 8.31 -12.78
N ASP A 363 -18.91 8.25 -13.83
CA ASP A 363 -18.65 8.85 -15.14
C ASP A 363 -19.11 10.32 -15.22
N ARG A 364 -19.77 10.83 -14.17
CA ARG A 364 -20.22 12.22 -14.11
C ARG A 364 -19.03 13.18 -14.22
N LYS A 365 -19.07 14.03 -15.23
CA LYS A 365 -18.13 15.13 -15.38
C LYS A 365 -18.35 16.14 -14.25
N PRO A 366 -17.29 16.82 -13.77
CA PRO A 366 -17.45 17.94 -12.85
C PRO A 366 -18.47 18.91 -13.44
N SER A 367 -19.49 19.31 -12.68
CA SER A 367 -20.34 20.43 -13.06
C SER A 367 -19.39 21.60 -13.34
N ARG A 368 -19.61 22.31 -14.47
CA ARG A 368 -18.85 23.54 -14.72
C ARG A 368 -18.89 24.33 -13.43
N SER A 369 -17.74 24.54 -12.81
CA SER A 369 -17.66 25.47 -11.69
C SER A 369 -18.31 26.77 -12.17
N SER A 370 -19.28 27.29 -11.41
CA SER A 370 -19.63 28.71 -11.54
C SER A 370 -18.30 29.47 -11.61
N PRO A 371 -18.17 30.59 -12.35
CA PRO A 371 -16.94 31.36 -12.38
C PRO A 371 -16.62 31.68 -10.93
N GLY A 372 -15.76 30.82 -10.33
CA GLY A 372 -15.41 30.90 -8.93
C GLY A 372 -14.88 32.29 -8.64
N ARG A 373 -15.10 32.75 -7.43
CA ARG A 373 -14.49 33.94 -6.85
C ARG A 373 -13.20 34.28 -7.59
N ARG A 374 -13.15 35.46 -8.24
CA ARG A 374 -11.96 35.93 -8.95
C ARG A 374 -10.72 35.60 -8.13
N PRO A 375 -9.66 35.01 -8.70
CA PRO A 375 -8.46 34.73 -7.95
C PRO A 375 -8.03 36.02 -7.29
N GLY A 376 -8.24 36.14 -5.99
CA GLY A 376 -7.52 37.13 -5.22
C GLY A 376 -6.03 36.80 -5.41
N SER A 377 -5.16 37.79 -5.28
CA SER A 377 -3.71 37.74 -5.41
C SER A 377 -3.03 36.81 -4.39
N GLY A 378 -3.57 35.60 -4.19
CA GLY A 378 -2.99 34.52 -3.41
C GLY A 378 -2.16 33.58 -4.29
N PRO A 379 -1.20 32.83 -3.73
CA PRO A 379 -0.32 31.98 -4.48
C PRO A 379 -1.12 30.96 -5.33
N LYS A 380 -0.78 30.85 -6.61
CA LYS A 380 -1.39 29.93 -7.57
C LYS A 380 -1.27 28.49 -7.03
N VAL A 381 -2.40 27.86 -6.73
CA VAL A 381 -2.42 26.41 -6.48
C VAL A 381 -2.19 25.72 -7.81
N LEU A 382 -1.01 25.16 -7.98
CA LEU A 382 -0.62 24.42 -9.17
C LEU A 382 -1.49 23.17 -9.35
N SER A 383 -1.89 22.88 -10.58
CA SER A 383 -2.67 21.70 -10.92
C SER A 383 -1.89 20.41 -10.59
N VAL A 384 -2.60 19.29 -10.39
CA VAL A 384 -2.02 17.99 -10.06
C VAL A 384 -0.94 17.53 -11.09
N ARG A 385 -0.98 18.04 -12.30
CA ARG A 385 0.08 17.81 -13.32
C ARG A 385 1.41 18.48 -12.95
N THR A 386 1.37 19.57 -12.19
CA THR A 386 2.56 20.29 -11.73
C THR A 386 3.03 19.79 -10.35
N MET A 387 2.19 19.08 -9.60
CA MET A 387 2.55 18.53 -8.28
C MET A 387 3.53 17.35 -8.32
N VAL A 388 3.76 16.73 -9.47
CA VAL A 388 4.83 15.75 -9.64
C VAL A 388 6.22 16.43 -9.61
N GLY A 389 6.27 17.75 -9.71
CA GLY A 389 7.50 18.55 -9.66
C GLY A 389 7.70 19.43 -8.45
N ILE A 390 6.64 19.80 -7.68
CA ILE A 390 6.79 20.82 -6.62
C ILE A 390 5.91 20.51 -5.41
N ILE A 391 6.38 19.70 -4.47
CA ILE A 391 5.79 19.63 -3.13
C ILE A 391 6.82 20.21 -2.14
N LYS A 392 6.60 21.46 -1.72
CA LYS A 392 7.33 22.01 -0.57
C LYS A 392 6.82 21.36 0.72
N PRO A 393 7.68 20.83 1.60
CA PRO A 393 7.27 20.38 2.91
C PRO A 393 6.92 21.59 3.78
N SER A 394 5.69 21.63 4.29
CA SER A 394 5.32 22.56 5.36
C SER A 394 6.12 22.24 6.62
N LYS A 395 6.68 23.25 7.25
CA LYS A 395 7.32 23.19 8.57
C LYS A 395 6.30 22.66 9.58
N PHE A 396 6.52 21.48 10.13
CA PHE A 396 5.93 21.11 11.41
C PHE A 396 6.88 21.53 12.51
N LYS A 397 6.49 22.53 13.29
CA LYS A 397 6.99 22.74 14.65
C LYS A 397 6.30 21.71 15.56
N GLU A 398 7.12 21.08 16.41
CA GLU A 398 6.92 20.26 17.61
C GLU A 398 5.53 19.67 17.89
#